data_7463a6dfa1f9e8ec830d43480b159f1a
#
_entry.id   7463a6dfa1f9e8ec830d43480b159f1a
#
_cell.length_a   1.000
_cell.length_b   1.000
_cell.length_c   1.000
_cell.angle_alpha   90.00
_cell.angle_beta   90.00
_cell.angle_gamma   90.00
#
_symmetry.space_group_name_H-M   'P 1'
#
loop_
_entity.id
_entity.type
_entity.pdbx_description
1 polymer ?
#
loop_
_entity_poly.entity_id
_entity_poly.type
_entity_poly.pdbx_seq_one_letter_code
_entity_poly.pdbx_strand_id
1 'polypeptide(L)'
;MSDIVKCVAIDDEALALDIIENYCRRIGNVELRKYSDPEEGLEAIRREIPDIVFLDIEMEDLNGIAIASQLPENTCFIFTTAYLKYALDGFD
;
A
#
# COMPACT_ATOMS: atom_id res chain seq x y z
N MET A 1 13.02 -7.26 21.33
CA MET A 1 13.14 -7.14 19.90
C MET A 1 11.78 -6.87 19.27
N SER A 2 11.69 -5.85 18.48
CA SER A 2 10.42 -5.52 17.89
C SER A 2 10.28 -6.19 16.53
N ASP A 3 9.12 -6.80 16.31
CA ASP A 3 8.79 -7.37 15.01
C ASP A 3 7.98 -6.36 14.23
N ILE A 4 8.63 -5.28 13.83
CA ILE A 4 7.97 -4.23 13.08
C ILE A 4 7.79 -4.68 11.64
N VAL A 5 6.55 -4.62 11.16
CA VAL A 5 6.21 -4.92 9.79
C VAL A 5 6.30 -3.63 8.99
N LYS A 6 7.13 -3.61 7.97
CA LYS A 6 7.29 -2.43 7.11
C LYS A 6 6.33 -2.51 5.95
N CYS A 7 5.52 -1.48 5.79
CA CYS A 7 4.50 -1.42 4.75
C CYS A 7 4.65 -0.16 3.91
N VAL A 8 4.33 -0.29 2.64
CA VAL A 8 4.22 0.85 1.73
C VAL A 8 2.84 0.81 1.12
N ALA A 9 2.17 1.96 1.06
CA ALA A 9 0.88 2.09 0.41
C ALA A 9 0.98 3.07 -0.74
N ILE A 10 0.51 2.68 -1.90
CA ILE A 10 0.51 3.52 -3.09
C ILE A 10 -0.92 3.64 -3.60
N ASP A 11 -1.42 4.87 -3.64
CA ASP A 11 -2.78 5.16 -4.10
C ASP A 11 -2.84 6.63 -4.46
N ASP A 12 -3.44 6.96 -5.59
CA ASP A 12 -3.57 8.36 -6.00
C ASP A 12 -4.66 9.11 -5.24
N GLU A 13 -5.44 8.42 -4.40
CA GLU A 13 -6.44 9.05 -3.56
C GLU A 13 -5.96 9.15 -2.11
N ALA A 14 -5.84 10.37 -1.61
CA ALA A 14 -5.37 10.60 -0.25
C ALA A 14 -6.28 9.94 0.79
N LEU A 15 -7.59 9.93 0.56
CA LEU A 15 -8.52 9.32 1.50
C LEU A 15 -8.27 7.83 1.66
N ALA A 16 -7.96 7.14 0.57
CA ALA A 16 -7.65 5.72 0.64
C ALA A 16 -6.40 5.45 1.47
N LEU A 17 -5.39 6.28 1.30
CA LEU A 17 -4.16 6.18 2.09
C LEU A 17 -4.43 6.39 3.57
N ASP A 18 -5.31 7.34 3.91
CA ASP A 18 -5.67 7.61 5.29
C ASP A 18 -6.41 6.43 5.91
N ILE A 19 -7.27 5.77 5.16
CA ILE A 19 -7.98 4.59 5.63
C ILE A 19 -7.00 3.46 5.95
N ILE A 20 -6.05 3.23 5.06
CA ILE A 20 -5.03 2.20 5.28
C ILE A 20 -4.21 2.55 6.53
N GLU A 21 -3.83 3.80 6.67
CA GLU A 21 -3.06 4.25 7.83
C GLU A 21 -3.81 4.00 9.13
N ASN A 22 -5.10 4.29 9.17
CA ASN A 22 -5.89 4.07 10.36
C ASN A 22 -5.93 2.61 10.78
N TYR A 23 -6.07 1.71 9.81
CA TYR A 23 -6.06 0.27 10.11
C TYR A 23 -4.70 -0.19 10.60
N CYS A 24 -3.63 0.32 10.00
CA CYS A 24 -2.28 -0.02 10.44
C CYS A 24 -2.02 0.44 11.88
N ARG A 25 -2.52 1.61 12.24
CA ARG A 25 -2.39 2.12 13.61
C ARG A 25 -3.10 1.23 14.62
N ARG A 26 -4.25 0.70 14.24
CA ARG A 26 -5.01 -0.19 15.12
C ARG A 26 -4.30 -1.51 15.35
N ILE A 27 -3.64 -2.01 14.32
CA ILE A 27 -2.90 -3.27 14.41
C ILE A 27 -1.69 -3.12 15.30
N GLY A 28 -1.00 -2.00 15.21
CA GLY A 28 0.26 -1.80 15.90
C GLY A 28 1.40 -2.53 15.19
N ASN A 29 2.60 -2.30 15.59
CA ASN A 29 3.79 -2.92 15.00
C ASN A 29 3.94 -2.74 13.49
N VAL A 30 3.28 -1.74 12.93
CA VAL A 30 3.34 -1.46 11.50
C VAL A 30 3.95 -0.09 11.27
N GLU A 31 4.98 -0.06 10.44
CA GLU A 31 5.56 1.19 9.97
C GLU A 31 5.09 1.40 8.56
N LEU A 32 4.22 2.36 8.35
CA LEU A 32 3.60 2.62 7.05
C LEU A 32 4.16 3.87 6.40
N ARG A 33 4.53 3.76 5.14
CA ARG A 33 4.88 4.90 4.30
C ARG A 33 3.86 5.00 3.18
N LYS A 34 3.36 6.21 2.96
CA LYS A 34 2.29 6.47 1.98
C LYS A 34 2.84 7.26 0.81
N TYR A 35 2.45 6.88 -0.39
CA TYR A 35 2.83 7.58 -1.61
C TYR A 35 1.62 7.74 -2.50
N SER A 36 1.42 8.96 -2.98
CA SER A 36 0.35 9.22 -3.96
C SER A 36 0.89 9.15 -5.39
N ASP A 37 2.19 9.23 -5.56
CA ASP A 37 2.81 9.10 -6.86
C ASP A 37 3.35 7.68 -7.02
N PRO A 38 2.85 6.92 -8.02
CA PRO A 38 3.29 5.54 -8.22
C PRO A 38 4.79 5.39 -8.44
N GLU A 39 5.41 6.32 -9.14
CA GLU A 39 6.84 6.22 -9.41
C GLU A 39 7.67 6.40 -8.14
N GLU A 40 7.29 7.35 -7.30
CA GLU A 40 7.96 7.54 -6.02
C GLU A 40 7.77 6.34 -5.11
N GLY A 41 6.56 5.78 -5.12
CA GLY A 41 6.27 4.59 -4.33
C GLY A 41 7.08 3.39 -4.78
N LEU A 42 7.17 3.19 -6.08
CA LEU A 42 7.94 2.08 -6.64
C LEU A 42 9.42 2.21 -6.28
N GLU A 43 9.96 3.41 -6.37
CA GLU A 43 11.35 3.64 -5.99
C GLU A 43 11.57 3.36 -4.51
N ALA A 44 10.65 3.78 -3.66
CA ALA A 44 10.73 3.51 -2.24
C ALA A 44 10.71 2.00 -1.95
N ILE A 45 9.88 1.24 -2.66
CA ILE A 45 9.81 -0.20 -2.51
C ILE A 45 11.14 -0.85 -2.86
N ARG A 46 11.75 -0.43 -3.95
CA ARG A 46 13.03 -0.98 -4.37
C ARG A 46 14.15 -0.68 -3.36
N ARG A 47 14.10 0.51 -2.77
CA ARG A 47 15.13 0.93 -1.82
C ARG A 47 14.96 0.28 -0.47
N GLU A 48 13.74 0.16 0.02
CA GLU A 48 13.48 -0.25 1.38
C GLU A 48 13.05 -1.70 1.54
N ILE A 49 12.62 -2.32 0.46
CA ILE A 49 12.16 -3.72 0.43
C ILE A 49 11.18 -3.99 1.58
N PRO A 50 9.97 -3.41 1.53
CA PRO A 50 9.00 -3.59 2.59
C PRO A 50 8.45 -5.02 2.64
N ASP A 51 7.86 -5.37 3.76
CA ASP A 51 7.23 -6.67 3.92
C ASP A 51 5.90 -6.74 3.18
N ILE A 52 5.13 -5.66 3.19
CA ILE A 52 3.80 -5.61 2.58
C ILE A 52 3.65 -4.33 1.77
N VAL A 53 3.05 -4.46 0.59
CA VAL A 53 2.70 -3.32 -0.25
C VAL A 53 1.20 -3.32 -0.49
N PHE A 54 0.53 -2.22 -0.14
CA PHE A 54 -0.85 -1.97 -0.51
C PHE A 54 -0.85 -1.18 -1.80
N LEU A 55 -1.49 -1.70 -2.82
CA LEU A 55 -1.39 -1.13 -4.15
C LEU A 55 -2.77 -1.02 -4.78
N ASP A 56 -3.10 0.18 -5.25
CA ASP A 56 -4.33 0.41 -5.99
C ASP A 56 -4.12 -0.01 -7.44
N ILE A 57 -4.96 -0.91 -7.94
CA ILE A 57 -4.85 -1.39 -9.32
C ILE A 57 -5.46 -0.43 -10.34
N GLU A 58 -6.19 0.58 -9.89
CA GLU A 58 -6.89 1.52 -10.76
C GLU A 58 -6.28 2.92 -10.75
N MET A 59 -4.96 3.03 -10.71
CA MET A 59 -4.32 4.33 -10.78
C MET A 59 -4.28 4.85 -12.21
N GLU A 60 -4.45 6.17 -12.36
CA GLU A 60 -4.50 6.79 -13.67
C GLU A 60 -3.25 6.60 -14.51
N ASP A 61 -2.10 6.80 -13.91
CA ASP A 61 -0.84 6.85 -14.65
C ASP A 61 -0.20 5.49 -14.84
N LEU A 62 -0.38 4.59 -13.89
CA LEU A 62 0.25 3.28 -13.94
C LEU A 62 -0.74 2.22 -13.49
N ASN A 63 -0.65 1.07 -14.17
CA ASN A 63 -1.44 -0.08 -13.79
C ASN A 63 -0.77 -0.77 -12.59
N GLY A 64 -1.53 -0.96 -11.51
CA GLY A 64 -1.00 -1.61 -10.31
C GLY A 64 -0.44 -2.99 -10.56
N ILE A 65 -1.04 -3.75 -11.49
CA ILE A 65 -0.54 -5.07 -11.83
C ILE A 65 0.83 -4.99 -12.50
N ALA A 66 1.02 -4.00 -13.37
CA ALA A 66 2.31 -3.78 -14.01
C ALA A 66 3.39 -3.40 -12.99
N ILE A 67 3.02 -2.61 -11.99
CA ILE A 67 3.94 -2.27 -10.90
C ILE A 67 4.31 -3.53 -10.12
N ALA A 68 3.33 -4.35 -9.77
CA ALA A 68 3.57 -5.55 -8.98
C ALA A 68 4.56 -6.49 -9.66
N SER A 69 4.54 -6.56 -10.99
CA SER A 69 5.46 -7.43 -11.73
C SER A 69 6.92 -6.99 -11.64
N GLN A 70 7.16 -5.75 -11.21
CA GLN A 70 8.51 -5.20 -11.10
C GLN A 70 9.06 -5.24 -9.68
N LEU A 71 8.31 -5.77 -8.74
CA LEU A 71 8.65 -5.70 -7.33
C LEU A 71 9.40 -6.95 -6.84
N PRO A 72 10.08 -6.85 -5.69
CA PRO A 72 10.81 -7.98 -5.13
C PRO A 72 9.92 -9.18 -4.87
N GLU A 73 10.45 -10.38 -5.07
CA GLU A 73 9.69 -11.61 -4.92
C GLU A 73 9.19 -11.85 -3.50
N ASN A 74 9.93 -11.37 -2.51
CA ASN A 74 9.59 -11.63 -1.11
C ASN A 74 8.60 -10.65 -0.52
N THR A 75 8.12 -9.70 -1.32
CA THR A 75 7.17 -8.70 -0.84
C THR A 75 5.75 -9.23 -1.04
N CYS A 76 4.95 -9.13 0.01
CA CYS A 76 3.54 -9.51 -0.07
C CYS A 76 2.72 -8.34 -0.61
N PHE A 77 1.88 -8.60 -1.61
CA PHE A 77 1.04 -7.57 -2.21
C PHE A 77 -0.40 -7.70 -1.79
N ILE A 78 -0.99 -6.58 -1.44
CA ILE A 78 -2.41 -6.48 -1.19
C ILE A 78 -2.95 -5.44 -2.14
N PHE A 79 -3.79 -5.88 -3.09
CA PHE A 79 -4.41 -4.97 -4.03
C PHE A 79 -5.65 -4.36 -3.41
N THR A 80 -5.79 -3.06 -3.56
CA THR A 80 -6.99 -2.35 -3.14
C THR A 80 -7.72 -1.85 -4.38
N THR A 81 -9.04 -1.86 -4.31
CA THR A 81 -9.88 -1.35 -5.39
C THR A 81 -10.89 -0.38 -4.78
N ALA A 82 -11.56 0.39 -5.62
CA ALA A 82 -12.60 1.29 -5.13
C ALA A 82 -13.67 0.51 -4.36
N TYR A 83 -14.03 -0.67 -4.84
CA TYR A 83 -15.02 -1.51 -4.16
C TYR A 83 -14.54 -1.93 -2.77
N LEU A 84 -13.29 -2.37 -2.67
CA LEU A 84 -12.74 -2.77 -1.39
C LEU A 84 -12.64 -1.60 -0.43
N LYS A 85 -12.29 -0.42 -0.93
CA LYS A 85 -12.24 0.79 -0.11
C LYS A 85 -13.62 1.11 0.47
N TYR A 86 -14.66 0.99 -0.33
CA TYR A 86 -16.02 1.18 0.16
C TYR A 86 -16.40 0.16 1.21
N ALA A 87 -16.02 -1.09 1.01
CA ALA A 87 -16.30 -2.14 1.98
C ALA A 87 -15.59 -1.87 3.31
N LEU A 88 -14.33 -1.46 3.26
CA LEU A 88 -13.56 -1.17 4.47
C LEU A 88 -14.11 0.07 5.20
N ASP A 89 -14.60 1.04 4.47
CA ASP A 89 -15.13 2.27 5.05
C ASP A 89 -16.56 2.11 5.52
N GLY A 90 -17.35 1.31 4.84
CA GLY A 90 -18.79 1.17 5.10
C GLY A 90 -19.17 0.11 6.10
N PHE A 91 -18.30 -0.83 6.38
CA PHE A 91 -18.57 -1.86 7.38
C PHE A 91 -18.04 -1.47 8.73
N ASP A 92 -18.89 -1.43 9.67
CA ASP A 92 -18.51 -1.13 11.04
C ASP A 92 -18.23 -2.39 11.84
#